data_226146741b7f8c8bcf4db89a57720fd3
#
_entry.id   226146741b7f8c8bcf4db89a57720fd3
#
_cell.length_a   1.000
_cell.length_b   1.000
_cell.length_c   1.000
_cell.angle_alpha   90.00
_cell.angle_beta   90.00
_cell.angle_gamma   90.00
#
_symmetry.space_group_name_H-M   'P 1'
#
loop_
_entity.id
_entity.type
_entity.pdbx_description
1 polymer ?
#
loop_
_entity_poly.entity_id
_entity_poly.type
_entity_poly.pdbx_seq_one_letter_code
_entity_poly.pdbx_strand_id
1 'polypeptide(L)'
;MKQCFFAVDLGATSGRTILGTFTSNGLEMEEVNRFPNHLIEVGRHFYWDIYELYRHIIEGLRIAARKGVEITSIGIDTWGVDFVCVGKDGGFLRQPNSYRDPHTVGAPEAFFTRIPRSHVYGWTGIQVMNFNSLFQLDTLRRNHDSALAAADKLLFMPDALSYMLTGQMVTEYTIASTAQLVNANTRRLEDALLQEIGLTQAHFGRFVYPGEKIGGLTEEVQRITGLGAVPVIAVAGHDTA
;
A
#
# COMPACT_ATOMS: atom_id res chain seq x y z
N MET A 1 23.67 -15.92 -15.61
CA MET A 1 23.57 -15.59 -14.17
C MET A 1 22.17 -15.98 -13.69
N LYS A 2 22.07 -16.53 -12.48
CA LYS A 2 20.75 -16.82 -11.90
C LYS A 2 20.10 -15.49 -11.52
N GLN A 3 18.90 -15.23 -12.01
CA GLN A 3 18.12 -14.06 -11.61
C GLN A 3 17.35 -14.39 -10.33
N CYS A 4 17.60 -13.63 -9.28
CA CYS A 4 16.94 -13.79 -7.98
C CYS A 4 16.09 -12.54 -7.68
N PHE A 5 14.86 -12.76 -7.27
CA PHE A 5 13.88 -11.72 -6.96
C PHE A 5 13.46 -11.83 -5.51
N PHE A 6 13.24 -10.71 -4.85
CA PHE A 6 12.74 -10.68 -3.48
C PHE A 6 11.29 -10.21 -3.49
N ALA A 7 10.39 -11.07 -3.07
CA ALA A 7 8.97 -10.77 -2.95
C ALA A 7 8.56 -10.59 -1.48
N VAL A 8 7.71 -9.61 -1.24
CA VAL A 8 7.07 -9.34 0.05
C VAL A 8 5.57 -9.51 -0.16
N ASP A 9 5.00 -10.54 0.47
CA ASP A 9 3.58 -10.91 0.39
C ASP A 9 2.95 -10.71 1.77
N LEU A 10 2.10 -9.68 1.89
CA LEU A 10 1.49 -9.26 3.14
C LEU A 10 -0.04 -9.45 3.10
N GLY A 11 -0.50 -10.50 3.73
CA GLY A 11 -1.94 -10.68 3.97
C GLY A 11 -2.42 -10.03 5.26
N ALA A 12 -3.72 -10.03 5.46
CA ALA A 12 -4.38 -9.42 6.62
C ALA A 12 -4.12 -10.13 7.97
N THR A 13 -3.50 -11.31 7.97
CA THR A 13 -3.23 -12.11 9.20
C THR A 13 -1.77 -12.51 9.33
N SER A 14 -1.04 -12.56 8.23
CA SER A 14 0.38 -12.94 8.22
C SER A 14 1.07 -12.30 7.01
N GLY A 15 2.37 -12.11 7.12
CA GLY A 15 3.25 -11.72 6.03
C GLY A 15 4.38 -12.71 5.85
N ARG A 16 4.98 -12.71 4.68
CA ARG A 16 6.17 -13.48 4.36
C ARG A 16 7.05 -12.75 3.36
N THR A 17 8.34 -13.06 3.40
CA THR A 17 9.26 -12.67 2.34
C THR A 17 9.81 -13.91 1.65
N ILE A 18 10.01 -13.83 0.35
CA ILE A 18 10.32 -14.96 -0.51
C ILE A 18 11.46 -14.60 -1.44
N LEU A 19 12.43 -15.48 -1.61
CA LEU A 19 13.39 -15.45 -2.72
C LEU A 19 12.87 -16.34 -3.85
N GLY A 20 12.63 -15.74 -5.00
CA GLY A 20 12.31 -16.44 -6.24
C GLY A 20 13.52 -16.46 -7.17
N THR A 21 14.00 -17.65 -7.54
CA THR A 21 15.18 -17.78 -8.41
C THR A 21 14.81 -18.52 -9.69
N PHE A 22 15.08 -17.92 -10.84
CA PHE A 22 14.98 -18.62 -12.11
C PHE A 22 16.21 -19.51 -12.34
N THR A 23 15.94 -20.79 -12.52
CA THR A 23 16.94 -21.83 -12.84
C THR A 23 16.61 -22.48 -14.17
N SER A 24 17.46 -23.41 -14.64
CA SER A 24 17.18 -24.22 -15.83
C SER A 24 15.91 -25.08 -15.67
N ASN A 25 15.49 -25.34 -14.43
CA ASN A 25 14.34 -26.19 -14.10
C ASN A 25 13.05 -25.39 -13.84
N GLY A 26 13.10 -24.05 -14.00
CA GLY A 26 11.98 -23.14 -13.75
C GLY A 26 12.19 -22.22 -12.57
N LEU A 27 11.11 -21.76 -11.96
CA LEU A 27 11.11 -20.89 -10.80
C LEU A 27 11.20 -21.71 -9.52
N GLU A 28 12.28 -21.51 -8.76
CA GLU A 28 12.45 -22.05 -7.40
C GLU A 28 12.10 -20.94 -6.39
N MET A 29 11.26 -21.24 -5.42
CA MET A 29 10.84 -20.30 -4.37
C MET A 29 11.32 -20.78 -3.00
N GLU A 30 11.92 -19.87 -2.23
CA GLU A 30 12.35 -20.09 -0.87
C GLU A 30 11.72 -19.04 0.05
N GLU A 31 10.92 -19.49 1.03
CA GLU A 31 10.43 -18.61 2.08
C GLU A 31 11.59 -18.20 2.99
N VAL A 32 11.85 -16.90 3.07
CA VAL A 32 12.96 -16.33 3.84
C VAL A 32 12.59 -16.13 5.30
N ASN A 33 11.43 -15.52 5.53
CA ASN A 33 10.81 -15.41 6.84
C ASN A 33 9.29 -15.34 6.72
N ARG A 34 8.60 -15.72 7.81
CA ARG A 34 7.16 -15.58 7.97
C ARG A 34 6.86 -14.98 9.34
N PHE A 35 5.87 -14.11 9.39
CA PHE A 35 5.51 -13.38 10.60
C PHE A 35 4.00 -13.14 10.68
N PRO A 36 3.44 -13.00 11.87
CA PRO A 36 2.06 -12.60 12.04
C PRO A 36 1.88 -11.13 11.68
N ASN A 37 0.69 -10.79 11.20
CA ASN A 37 0.26 -9.40 11.02
C ASN A 37 -0.84 -9.12 12.06
N HIS A 38 -0.48 -8.46 13.15
CA HIS A 38 -1.38 -8.20 14.25
C HIS A 38 -2.06 -6.85 14.11
N LEU A 39 -3.34 -6.80 14.49
CA LEU A 39 -4.03 -5.55 14.69
C LEU A 39 -3.68 -4.96 16.04
N ILE A 40 -3.48 -3.65 16.08
CA ILE A 40 -3.36 -2.89 17.31
C ILE A 40 -4.74 -2.28 17.63
N GLU A 41 -5.32 -2.64 18.77
CA GLU A 41 -6.56 -2.05 19.25
C GLU A 41 -6.28 -0.92 20.24
N VAL A 42 -6.71 0.30 19.89
CA VAL A 42 -6.58 1.46 20.76
C VAL A 42 -7.86 2.30 20.68
N GLY A 43 -8.50 2.58 21.83
CA GLY A 43 -9.66 3.46 21.90
C GLY A 43 -10.84 3.01 21.04
N ARG A 44 -11.05 1.70 20.89
CA ARG A 44 -12.08 1.07 20.05
C ARG A 44 -11.81 1.16 18.54
N HIS A 45 -10.58 1.53 18.14
CA HIS A 45 -10.13 1.56 16.76
C HIS A 45 -9.09 0.49 16.52
N PHE A 46 -9.04 -0.01 15.29
CA PHE A 46 -8.07 -1.01 14.84
C PHE A 46 -7.09 -0.39 13.87
N TYR A 47 -5.80 -0.61 14.15
CA TYR A 47 -4.70 -0.10 13.33
C TYR A 47 -3.78 -1.23 12.90
N TRP A 48 -3.10 -1.03 11.77
CA TRP A 48 -1.96 -1.85 11.37
C TRP A 48 -0.68 -1.27 11.95
N ASP A 49 0.25 -2.12 12.40
CA ASP A 49 1.60 -1.68 12.77
C ASP A 49 2.50 -1.67 11.52
N ILE A 50 2.47 -0.58 10.76
CA ILE A 50 3.27 -0.48 9.53
C ILE A 50 4.78 -0.51 9.81
N TYR A 51 5.22 -0.04 10.98
CA TYR A 51 6.64 -0.08 11.36
C TYR A 51 7.09 -1.49 11.69
N GLU A 52 6.24 -2.31 12.29
CA GLU A 52 6.53 -3.73 12.53
C GLU A 52 6.59 -4.50 11.21
N LEU A 53 5.68 -4.22 10.25
CA LEU A 53 5.75 -4.79 8.91
C LEU A 53 7.07 -4.41 8.22
N TYR A 54 7.45 -3.15 8.27
CA TYR A 54 8.73 -2.69 7.74
C TYR A 54 9.93 -3.40 8.41
N ARG A 55 9.91 -3.55 9.73
CA ARG A 55 10.96 -4.28 10.47
C ARG A 55 11.12 -5.71 9.96
N HIS A 56 10.02 -6.40 9.69
CA HIS A 56 10.05 -7.76 9.14
C HIS A 56 10.59 -7.81 7.71
N ILE A 57 10.26 -6.83 6.87
CA ILE A 57 10.82 -6.70 5.51
C ILE A 57 12.34 -6.51 5.59
N ILE A 58 12.81 -5.60 6.45
CA ILE A 58 14.24 -5.35 6.64
C ILE A 58 14.96 -6.63 7.13
N GLU A 59 14.36 -7.39 8.04
CA GLU A 59 14.97 -8.67 8.48
C GLU A 59 15.02 -9.69 7.34
N GLY A 60 13.97 -9.80 6.53
CA GLY A 60 13.98 -10.65 5.33
C GLY A 60 15.10 -10.27 4.36
N LEU A 61 15.28 -8.96 4.10
CA LEU A 61 16.36 -8.45 3.24
C LEU A 61 17.76 -8.75 3.83
N ARG A 62 17.94 -8.63 5.15
CA ARG A 62 19.18 -9.03 5.84
C ARG A 62 19.48 -10.51 5.70
N ILE A 63 18.48 -11.37 5.84
CA ILE A 63 18.64 -12.81 5.65
C ILE A 63 19.06 -13.10 4.21
N ALA A 64 18.42 -12.48 3.23
CA ALA A 64 18.76 -12.63 1.82
C ALA A 64 20.19 -12.15 1.52
N ALA A 65 20.62 -11.00 2.10
CA ALA A 65 21.98 -10.49 1.96
C ALA A 65 23.02 -11.49 2.51
N ARG A 66 22.77 -12.09 3.69
CA ARG A 66 23.66 -13.10 4.28
C ARG A 66 23.79 -14.38 3.45
N LYS A 67 22.81 -14.69 2.59
CA LYS A 67 22.90 -15.83 1.64
C LYS A 67 23.82 -15.54 0.46
N GLY A 68 24.26 -14.30 0.29
CA GLY A 68 25.16 -13.91 -0.80
C GLY A 68 24.51 -13.98 -2.18
N VAL A 69 23.17 -13.94 -2.27
CA VAL A 69 22.44 -13.92 -3.54
C VAL A 69 22.36 -12.49 -4.09
N GLU A 70 22.54 -12.34 -5.40
CA GLU A 70 22.33 -11.07 -6.06
C GLU A 70 20.84 -10.88 -6.36
N ILE A 71 20.21 -9.93 -5.65
CA ILE A 71 18.78 -9.62 -5.82
C ILE A 71 18.63 -8.68 -7.02
N THR A 72 17.89 -9.12 -8.03
CA THR A 72 17.61 -8.36 -9.24
C THR A 72 16.59 -7.24 -8.99
N SER A 73 15.53 -7.53 -8.22
CA SER A 73 14.52 -6.55 -7.81
C SER A 73 13.73 -7.01 -6.60
N ILE A 74 13.01 -6.04 -6.00
CA ILE A 74 12.08 -6.24 -4.89
C ILE A 74 10.68 -5.87 -5.38
N GLY A 75 9.68 -6.69 -5.03
CA GLY A 75 8.26 -6.41 -5.23
C GLY A 75 7.49 -6.57 -3.93
N ILE A 76 6.45 -5.74 -3.72
CA ILE A 76 5.62 -5.75 -2.51
C ILE A 76 4.15 -5.78 -2.93
N ASP A 77 3.39 -6.74 -2.41
CA ASP A 77 1.94 -6.74 -2.46
C ASP A 77 1.33 -6.82 -1.05
N THR A 78 0.12 -6.33 -0.91
CA THR A 78 -0.61 -6.29 0.36
C THR A 78 -2.11 -6.50 0.14
N TRP A 79 -2.88 -6.54 1.25
CA TRP A 79 -4.33 -6.36 1.20
C TRP A 79 -4.71 -4.97 0.67
N GLY A 80 -5.95 -4.84 0.16
CA GLY A 80 -6.47 -3.60 -0.44
C GLY A 80 -6.95 -2.55 0.56
N VAL A 81 -7.37 -1.42 0.04
CA VAL A 81 -8.17 -0.33 0.60
C VAL A 81 -7.53 0.54 1.68
N ASP A 82 -6.57 0.05 2.45
CA ASP A 82 -5.97 0.81 3.56
C ASP A 82 -4.83 1.72 3.09
N PHE A 83 -4.62 2.81 3.80
CA PHE A 83 -3.67 3.85 3.41
C PHE A 83 -3.04 4.53 4.63
N VAL A 84 -1.95 5.23 4.38
CA VAL A 84 -1.20 6.04 5.36
C VAL A 84 -1.32 7.51 4.99
N CYS A 85 -1.55 8.37 6.00
CA CYS A 85 -1.43 9.82 5.87
C CYS A 85 0.02 10.25 6.09
N VAL A 86 0.60 10.95 5.11
CA VAL A 86 1.99 11.43 5.14
C VAL A 86 1.99 12.95 5.27
N GLY A 87 2.75 13.47 6.21
CA GLY A 87 2.93 14.91 6.41
C GLY A 87 3.89 15.54 5.39
N LYS A 88 3.97 16.86 5.36
CA LYS A 88 4.87 17.63 4.48
C LYS A 88 6.35 17.33 4.70
N ASP A 89 6.70 16.86 5.88
CA ASP A 89 8.05 16.44 6.24
C ASP A 89 8.38 15.00 5.79
N GLY A 90 7.41 14.30 5.16
CA GLY A 90 7.54 12.90 4.75
C GLY A 90 7.28 11.90 5.87
N GLY A 91 6.99 12.33 7.08
CA GLY A 91 6.67 11.46 8.21
C GLY A 91 5.24 10.94 8.16
N PHE A 92 5.02 9.71 8.65
CA PHE A 92 3.68 9.16 8.82
C PHE A 92 3.00 9.83 10.01
N LEU A 93 1.82 10.40 9.81
CA LEU A 93 1.10 11.17 10.82
C LEU A 93 0.46 10.30 11.90
N ARG A 94 0.13 9.04 11.56
CA ARG A 94 -0.30 8.01 12.48
C ARG A 94 -0.22 6.62 11.83
N GLN A 95 -0.42 5.57 12.63
CA GLN A 95 -0.63 4.21 12.12
C GLN A 95 -1.87 4.15 11.22
N PRO A 96 -1.85 3.41 10.09
CA PRO A 96 -3.00 3.26 9.22
C PRO A 96 -4.16 2.55 9.93
N ASN A 97 -5.37 3.06 9.75
CA ASN A 97 -6.57 2.35 10.19
C ASN A 97 -6.68 1.02 9.41
N SER A 98 -7.14 -0.02 10.10
CA SER A 98 -7.49 -1.27 9.43
C SER A 98 -8.87 -1.18 8.78
N TYR A 99 -9.05 -1.79 7.63
CA TYR A 99 -10.37 -1.96 7.00
C TYR A 99 -11.37 -2.72 7.88
N ARG A 100 -10.89 -3.38 8.94
CA ARG A 100 -11.72 -4.07 9.95
C ARG A 100 -12.22 -3.12 11.04
N ASP A 101 -11.76 -1.88 11.06
CA ASP A 101 -12.20 -0.87 12.01
C ASP A 101 -13.69 -0.53 11.77
N PRO A 102 -14.52 -0.47 12.82
CA PRO A 102 -15.95 -0.20 12.67
C PRO A 102 -16.29 1.25 12.32
N HIS A 103 -15.30 2.16 12.18
CA HIS A 103 -15.55 3.59 11.93
C HIS A 103 -16.30 3.86 10.62
N THR A 104 -16.29 2.93 9.67
CA THR A 104 -16.98 3.05 8.38
C THR A 104 -18.40 2.45 8.34
N VAL A 105 -18.91 1.98 9.49
CA VAL A 105 -20.29 1.47 9.55
C VAL A 105 -21.27 2.60 9.20
N GLY A 106 -22.15 2.35 8.20
CA GLY A 106 -23.09 3.34 7.68
C GLY A 106 -22.47 4.41 6.76
N ALA A 107 -21.18 4.34 6.47
CA ALA A 107 -20.51 5.33 5.64
C ALA A 107 -20.97 5.33 4.17
N PRO A 108 -21.21 4.18 3.51
CA PRO A 108 -21.74 4.18 2.16
C PRO A 108 -23.12 4.87 2.05
N GLU A 109 -24.03 4.57 2.98
CA GLU A 109 -25.36 5.15 3.01
C GLU A 109 -25.28 6.68 3.15
N ALA A 110 -24.46 7.17 4.05
CA ALA A 110 -24.22 8.59 4.23
C ALA A 110 -23.59 9.26 3.00
N PHE A 111 -22.64 8.59 2.33
CA PHE A 111 -22.00 9.10 1.11
C PHE A 111 -22.98 9.18 -0.05
N PHE A 112 -23.81 8.16 -0.24
CA PHE A 112 -24.76 8.07 -1.37
C PHE A 112 -25.93 9.06 -1.28
N THR A 113 -26.09 9.79 -0.19
CA THR A 113 -26.99 10.95 -0.14
C THR A 113 -26.49 12.13 -0.96
N ARG A 114 -25.18 12.18 -1.28
CA ARG A 114 -24.51 13.27 -2.02
C ARG A 114 -24.19 12.88 -3.45
N ILE A 115 -23.64 11.69 -3.65
CA ILE A 115 -23.39 11.14 -5.00
C ILE A 115 -24.11 9.78 -5.10
N PRO A 116 -25.02 9.60 -6.06
CA PRO A 116 -25.75 8.35 -6.22
C PRO A 116 -24.83 7.13 -6.41
N ARG A 117 -25.18 6.00 -5.78
CA ARG A 117 -24.43 4.74 -5.89
C ARG A 117 -24.15 4.32 -7.33
N SER A 118 -25.13 4.52 -8.23
CA SER A 118 -24.99 4.21 -9.65
C SER A 118 -23.88 5.00 -10.35
N HIS A 119 -23.67 6.26 -9.96
CA HIS A 119 -22.58 7.07 -10.50
C HIS A 119 -21.22 6.57 -10.00
N VAL A 120 -21.08 6.34 -8.68
CA VAL A 120 -19.85 5.80 -8.11
C VAL A 120 -19.47 4.48 -8.76
N TYR A 121 -20.43 3.55 -8.87
CA TYR A 121 -20.20 2.27 -9.53
C TYR A 121 -19.91 2.43 -11.02
N GLY A 122 -20.66 3.30 -11.72
CA GLY A 122 -20.45 3.57 -13.15
C GLY A 122 -19.06 4.12 -13.48
N TRP A 123 -18.47 4.91 -12.59
CA TRP A 123 -17.10 5.42 -12.75
C TRP A 123 -16.06 4.37 -12.38
N THR A 124 -16.24 3.67 -11.27
CA THR A 124 -15.17 2.85 -10.68
C THR A 124 -15.25 1.37 -11.04
N GLY A 125 -16.44 0.83 -11.31
CA GLY A 125 -16.64 -0.60 -11.53
C GLY A 125 -16.42 -1.49 -10.30
N ILE A 126 -16.15 -0.90 -9.13
CA ILE A 126 -15.78 -1.63 -7.92
C ILE A 126 -16.99 -1.92 -7.06
N GLN A 127 -17.05 -3.13 -6.51
CA GLN A 127 -18.09 -3.52 -5.54
C GLN A 127 -18.05 -2.58 -4.33
N VAL A 128 -19.22 -2.10 -3.94
CA VAL A 128 -19.37 -1.24 -2.76
C VAL A 128 -19.26 -2.08 -1.50
N MET A 129 -18.19 -1.82 -0.75
CA MET A 129 -17.98 -2.34 0.60
C MET A 129 -17.77 -1.14 1.53
N ASN A 130 -18.28 -1.20 2.75
CA ASN A 130 -18.17 -0.08 3.69
C ASN A 130 -16.73 0.36 3.98
N PHE A 131 -15.78 -0.55 3.83
CA PHE A 131 -14.35 -0.34 4.08
C PHE A 131 -13.55 0.17 2.87
N ASN A 132 -14.14 0.35 1.67
CA ASN A 132 -13.40 0.94 0.56
C ASN A 132 -12.83 2.30 0.97
N SER A 133 -11.65 2.65 0.50
CA SER A 133 -10.93 3.86 0.91
C SER A 133 -11.76 5.13 0.77
N LEU A 134 -12.62 5.21 -0.26
CA LEU A 134 -13.57 6.32 -0.44
C LEU A 134 -14.38 6.59 0.83
N PHE A 135 -14.95 5.53 1.42
CA PHE A 135 -15.80 5.67 2.62
C PHE A 135 -14.97 5.85 3.88
N GLN A 136 -13.77 5.29 3.96
CA GLN A 136 -12.82 5.58 5.03
C GLN A 136 -12.47 7.06 5.05
N LEU A 137 -12.04 7.60 3.90
CA LEU A 137 -11.66 9.01 3.73
C LEU A 137 -12.83 9.97 4.01
N ASP A 138 -14.03 9.66 3.50
CA ASP A 138 -15.23 10.45 3.79
C ASP A 138 -15.56 10.47 5.29
N THR A 139 -15.44 9.33 5.96
CA THR A 139 -15.67 9.24 7.40
C THR A 139 -14.65 10.05 8.19
N LEU A 140 -13.37 9.92 7.86
CA LEU A 140 -12.31 10.68 8.50
C LEU A 140 -12.51 12.19 8.31
N ARG A 141 -12.88 12.62 7.08
CA ARG A 141 -13.18 14.02 6.79
C ARG A 141 -14.35 14.54 7.64
N ARG A 142 -15.47 13.80 7.67
CA ARG A 142 -16.68 14.21 8.43
C ARG A 142 -16.39 14.28 9.93
N ASN A 143 -15.50 13.45 10.43
CA ASN A 143 -15.08 13.44 11.83
C ASN A 143 -13.94 14.42 12.14
N HIS A 144 -13.57 15.29 11.20
CA HIS A 144 -12.47 16.27 11.35
C HIS A 144 -11.17 15.64 11.81
N ASP A 145 -10.82 14.49 11.21
CA ASP A 145 -9.63 13.75 11.56
C ASP A 145 -8.36 14.58 11.34
N SER A 146 -7.55 14.70 12.38
CA SER A 146 -6.38 15.57 12.38
C SER A 146 -5.25 15.05 11.47
N ALA A 147 -5.10 13.72 11.34
CA ALA A 147 -4.08 13.16 10.46
C ALA A 147 -4.46 13.40 8.99
N LEU A 148 -5.72 13.18 8.61
CA LEU A 148 -6.18 13.48 7.24
C LEU A 148 -6.10 14.99 6.96
N ALA A 149 -6.47 15.85 7.91
CA ALA A 149 -6.42 17.31 7.74
C ALA A 149 -4.98 17.85 7.56
N ALA A 150 -3.98 17.18 8.13
CA ALA A 150 -2.55 17.54 8.02
C ALA A 150 -1.80 16.81 6.90
N ALA A 151 -2.46 15.85 6.22
CA ALA A 151 -1.82 15.05 5.19
C ALA A 151 -1.44 15.89 3.96
N ASP A 152 -0.21 15.74 3.52
CA ASP A 152 0.27 16.20 2.21
C ASP A 152 0.06 15.11 1.16
N LYS A 153 0.29 13.84 1.54
CA LYS A 153 0.11 12.68 0.68
C LYS A 153 -0.66 11.57 1.39
N LEU A 154 -1.32 10.76 0.57
CA LEU A 154 -1.94 9.49 0.94
C LEU A 154 -1.23 8.38 0.15
N LEU A 155 -0.71 7.39 0.85
CA LEU A 155 -0.05 6.24 0.24
C LEU A 155 -0.81 4.97 0.64
N PHE A 156 -1.19 4.14 -0.35
CA PHE A 156 -1.73 2.81 -0.06
C PHE A 156 -0.67 1.93 0.59
N MET A 157 -1.07 0.86 1.25
CA MET A 157 -0.15 0.06 2.06
C MET A 157 1.12 -0.39 1.33
N PRO A 158 1.08 -0.97 0.09
CA PRO A 158 2.30 -1.37 -0.59
C PRO A 158 3.12 -0.15 -1.06
N ASP A 159 2.45 0.96 -1.40
CA ASP A 159 3.11 2.21 -1.77
C ASP A 159 3.85 2.83 -0.58
N ALA A 160 3.24 2.79 0.61
CA ALA A 160 3.85 3.29 1.85
C ALA A 160 5.08 2.47 2.24
N LEU A 161 5.02 1.13 2.13
CA LEU A 161 6.18 0.27 2.39
C LEU A 161 7.28 0.46 1.34
N SER A 162 6.91 0.62 0.07
CA SER A 162 7.85 0.96 -1.00
C SER A 162 8.49 2.32 -0.78
N TYR A 163 7.74 3.32 -0.29
CA TYR A 163 8.25 4.62 0.11
C TYR A 163 9.29 4.51 1.22
N MET A 164 9.04 3.70 2.26
CA MET A 164 10.00 3.48 3.35
C MET A 164 11.31 2.85 2.85
N LEU A 165 11.27 2.08 1.76
CA LEU A 165 12.46 1.47 1.16
C LEU A 165 13.19 2.39 0.19
N THR A 166 12.47 3.27 -0.53
CA THR A 166 13.01 4.01 -1.69
C THR A 166 12.99 5.52 -1.55
N GLY A 167 12.23 6.07 -0.60
CA GLY A 167 11.96 7.50 -0.53
C GLY A 167 11.05 8.03 -1.64
N GLN A 168 10.47 7.18 -2.49
CA GLN A 168 9.63 7.60 -3.62
C GLN A 168 8.15 7.39 -3.30
N MET A 169 7.37 8.47 -3.37
CA MET A 169 5.92 8.44 -3.19
C MET A 169 5.23 8.19 -4.52
N VAL A 170 4.61 7.03 -4.66
CA VAL A 170 3.88 6.60 -5.85
C VAL A 170 2.46 6.19 -5.50
N THR A 171 1.65 5.95 -6.51
CA THR A 171 0.32 5.33 -6.42
C THR A 171 0.28 4.21 -7.43
N GLU A 172 0.38 2.97 -6.98
CA GLU A 172 0.30 1.82 -7.88
C GLU A 172 -1.16 1.57 -8.26
N TYR A 173 -1.38 1.34 -9.56
CA TYR A 173 -2.72 1.31 -10.16
C TYR A 173 -3.63 0.22 -9.58
N THR A 174 -3.13 -1.01 -9.39
CA THR A 174 -3.97 -2.14 -8.97
C THR A 174 -4.42 -2.00 -7.53
N ILE A 175 -3.55 -1.54 -6.63
CA ILE A 175 -3.95 -1.24 -5.25
C ILE A 175 -4.90 -0.04 -5.20
N ALA A 176 -4.63 1.01 -5.98
CA ALA A 176 -5.49 2.18 -6.05
C ALA A 176 -6.89 1.85 -6.58
N SER A 177 -7.04 0.85 -7.46
CA SER A 177 -8.33 0.43 -7.98
C SER A 177 -9.27 -0.08 -6.89
N THR A 178 -8.73 -0.64 -5.79
CA THR A 178 -9.54 -1.13 -4.65
C THR A 178 -10.21 0.00 -3.86
N ALA A 179 -9.68 1.22 -3.99
CA ALA A 179 -10.09 2.38 -3.20
C ALA A 179 -11.48 2.92 -3.53
N GLN A 180 -12.07 2.49 -4.66
CA GLN A 180 -13.30 3.09 -5.22
C GLN A 180 -13.12 4.60 -5.54
N LEU A 181 -11.90 4.99 -5.94
CA LEU A 181 -11.52 6.36 -6.32
C LEU A 181 -11.04 6.44 -7.77
N VAL A 182 -10.68 5.30 -8.39
CA VAL A 182 -10.15 5.26 -9.75
C VAL A 182 -11.28 5.04 -10.75
N ASN A 183 -11.35 5.91 -11.76
CA ASN A 183 -12.25 5.72 -12.89
C ASN A 183 -11.70 4.63 -13.81
N ALA A 184 -12.48 3.55 -13.98
CA ALA A 184 -12.09 2.36 -14.72
C ALA A 184 -11.84 2.62 -16.22
N ASN A 185 -12.50 3.65 -16.80
CA ASN A 185 -12.36 3.99 -18.22
C ASN A 185 -11.11 4.85 -18.46
N THR A 186 -10.88 5.86 -17.62
CA THR A 186 -9.74 6.78 -17.77
C THR A 186 -8.46 6.27 -17.11
N ARG A 187 -8.57 5.28 -16.20
CA ARG A 187 -7.50 4.76 -15.34
C ARG A 187 -6.80 5.84 -14.50
N ARG A 188 -7.55 6.84 -14.09
CA ARG A 188 -7.12 7.95 -13.24
C ARG A 188 -8.07 8.10 -12.07
N LEU A 189 -7.64 8.79 -11.03
CA LEU A 189 -8.53 9.17 -9.94
C LEU A 189 -9.70 10.01 -10.49
N GLU A 190 -10.91 9.76 -9.98
CA GLU A 190 -12.12 10.47 -10.37
C GLU A 190 -12.24 11.78 -9.60
N ASP A 191 -12.07 12.90 -10.27
CA ASP A 191 -12.07 14.22 -9.65
C ASP A 191 -13.36 14.54 -8.90
N ALA A 192 -14.51 14.08 -9.39
CA ALA A 192 -15.80 14.29 -8.72
C ALA A 192 -15.83 13.60 -7.34
N LEU A 193 -15.24 12.41 -7.22
CA LEU A 193 -15.14 11.70 -5.94
C LEU A 193 -14.13 12.38 -5.01
N LEU A 194 -12.98 12.79 -5.54
CA LEU A 194 -11.96 13.48 -4.76
C LEU A 194 -12.49 14.82 -4.18
N GLN A 195 -13.14 15.61 -5.00
CA GLN A 195 -13.74 16.90 -4.57
C GLN A 195 -14.77 16.71 -3.47
N GLU A 196 -15.62 15.68 -3.60
CA GLU A 196 -16.64 15.38 -2.59
C GLU A 196 -16.03 15.06 -1.22
N ILE A 197 -14.89 14.41 -1.18
CA ILE A 197 -14.17 14.09 0.07
C ILE A 197 -13.09 15.13 0.43
N GLY A 198 -13.06 16.27 -0.26
CA GLY A 198 -12.14 17.38 0.04
C GLY A 198 -10.70 17.13 -0.34
N LEU A 199 -10.43 16.20 -1.27
CA LEU A 199 -9.11 15.87 -1.77
C LEU A 199 -8.93 16.30 -3.23
N THR A 200 -7.70 16.21 -3.71
CA THR A 200 -7.31 16.48 -5.09
C THR A 200 -6.30 15.43 -5.55
N GLN A 201 -6.01 15.39 -6.84
CA GLN A 201 -4.94 14.56 -7.43
C GLN A 201 -3.58 14.78 -6.73
N ALA A 202 -3.33 15.99 -6.21
CA ALA A 202 -2.07 16.34 -5.55
C ALA A 202 -1.81 15.57 -4.25
N HIS A 203 -2.85 15.03 -3.61
CA HIS A 203 -2.69 14.21 -2.40
C HIS A 203 -2.19 12.79 -2.69
N PHE A 204 -2.04 12.41 -3.94
CA PHE A 204 -1.57 11.10 -4.35
C PHE A 204 -0.21 11.20 -5.03
N GLY A 205 0.55 10.10 -5.04
CA GLY A 205 1.80 10.02 -5.74
C GLY A 205 1.64 9.89 -7.25
N ARG A 206 2.76 9.88 -7.97
CA ARG A 206 2.78 9.55 -9.39
C ARG A 206 2.20 8.15 -9.61
N PHE A 207 1.26 8.01 -10.55
CA PHE A 207 0.77 6.69 -10.92
C PHE A 207 1.89 5.85 -11.52
N VAL A 208 1.95 4.59 -11.08
CA VAL A 208 2.82 3.55 -11.62
C VAL A 208 2.00 2.28 -11.91
N TYR A 209 2.48 1.50 -12.86
CA TYR A 209 1.86 0.25 -13.26
C TYR A 209 2.79 -0.92 -12.98
N PRO A 210 2.27 -2.16 -12.86
CA PRO A 210 3.09 -3.35 -12.69
C PRO A 210 4.20 -3.43 -13.75
N GLY A 211 5.44 -3.67 -13.29
CA GLY A 211 6.65 -3.67 -14.12
C GLY A 211 7.43 -2.35 -14.12
N GLU A 212 6.85 -1.23 -13.67
CA GLU A 212 7.57 0.04 -13.58
C GLU A 212 8.48 0.11 -12.35
N LYS A 213 9.65 0.73 -12.53
CA LYS A 213 10.56 1.00 -11.41
C LYS A 213 10.02 2.14 -10.54
N ILE A 214 9.89 1.87 -9.24
CA ILE A 214 9.56 2.88 -8.21
C ILE A 214 10.82 3.67 -7.85
N GLY A 215 11.87 2.99 -7.42
CA GLY A 215 13.15 3.57 -7.01
C GLY A 215 14.18 2.49 -6.71
N GLY A 216 15.36 2.88 -6.25
CA GLY A 216 16.33 1.99 -5.62
C GLY A 216 16.24 2.08 -4.11
N LEU A 217 16.77 1.10 -3.39
CA LEU A 217 16.89 1.17 -1.93
C LEU A 217 17.66 2.44 -1.54
N THR A 218 17.19 3.17 -0.53
CA THR A 218 17.90 4.33 0.01
C THR A 218 19.25 3.93 0.62
N GLU A 219 20.18 4.86 0.77
CA GLU A 219 21.49 4.61 1.41
C GLU A 219 21.32 4.04 2.81
N GLU A 220 20.32 4.51 3.55
CA GLU A 220 20.03 3.99 4.88
C GLU A 220 19.61 2.51 4.82
N VAL A 221 18.68 2.16 3.93
CA VAL A 221 18.24 0.76 3.76
C VAL A 221 19.38 -0.12 3.27
N GLN A 222 20.21 0.35 2.35
CA GLN A 222 21.41 -0.36 1.92
C GLN A 222 22.34 -0.65 3.10
N ARG A 223 22.62 0.36 3.93
CA ARG A 223 23.48 0.23 5.12
C ARG A 223 22.93 -0.77 6.14
N ILE A 224 21.62 -0.71 6.45
CA ILE A 224 21.05 -1.58 7.48
C ILE A 224 20.79 -3.02 7.00
N THR A 225 20.69 -3.25 5.69
CA THR A 225 20.47 -4.58 5.10
C THR A 225 21.75 -5.25 4.61
N GLY A 226 22.77 -4.46 4.26
CA GLY A 226 23.98 -4.94 3.61
C GLY A 226 23.82 -5.17 2.11
N LEU A 227 22.71 -4.72 1.51
CA LEU A 227 22.45 -4.80 0.07
C LEU A 227 22.92 -3.54 -0.64
N GLY A 228 23.08 -3.62 -1.98
CA GLY A 228 23.29 -2.45 -2.84
C GLY A 228 21.97 -1.72 -3.14
N ALA A 229 22.03 -0.83 -4.13
CA ALA A 229 20.85 -0.05 -4.60
C ALA A 229 19.88 -0.91 -5.43
N VAL A 230 19.39 -2.01 -4.84
CA VAL A 230 18.44 -2.92 -5.48
C VAL A 230 17.18 -2.16 -5.87
N PRO A 231 16.68 -2.27 -7.12
CA PRO A 231 15.46 -1.60 -7.53
C PRO A 231 14.21 -2.23 -6.89
N VAL A 232 13.29 -1.37 -6.45
CA VAL A 232 11.93 -1.73 -6.10
C VAL A 232 11.05 -1.50 -7.33
N ILE A 233 10.33 -2.53 -7.73
CA ILE A 233 9.48 -2.56 -8.92
C ILE A 233 8.02 -2.63 -8.47
N ALA A 234 7.17 -1.82 -9.07
CA ALA A 234 5.73 -1.93 -8.89
C ALA A 234 5.28 -3.32 -9.40
N VAL A 235 4.59 -4.05 -8.57
CA VAL A 235 3.92 -5.31 -8.92
C VAL A 235 2.41 -5.07 -8.89
N ALA A 236 1.58 -6.07 -9.20
CA ALA A 236 0.17 -6.02 -8.84
C ALA A 236 0.09 -5.94 -7.31
N GLY A 237 -0.07 -4.73 -6.78
CA GLY A 237 0.11 -4.42 -5.36
C GLY A 237 -1.03 -4.89 -4.45
N HIS A 238 -2.11 -5.44 -5.04
CA HIS A 238 -3.25 -6.00 -4.33
C HIS A 238 -3.22 -7.52 -4.41
N ASP A 239 -3.26 -8.21 -3.27
CA ASP A 239 -3.18 -9.68 -3.13
C ASP A 239 -4.27 -10.46 -3.90
N THR A 240 -5.31 -9.77 -4.35
CA THR A 240 -6.42 -10.32 -5.13
C THR A 240 -6.40 -9.84 -6.61
N ALA A 241 -5.38 -9.09 -7.04
CA ALA A 241 -5.29 -8.52 -8.39
C ALA A 241 -4.97 -9.58 -9.47
#